data_77ce4c9a4046278bbbfeb8fa92fd7f12
#
_entry.id   77ce4c9a4046278bbbfeb8fa92fd7f12
#
_cell.length_a   1.000
_cell.length_b   1.000
_cell.length_c   1.000
_cell.angle_alpha   90.00
_cell.angle_beta   90.00
_cell.angle_gamma   90.00
#
_symmetry.space_group_name_H-M   'P 1'
#
loop_
_entity.id
_entity.type
_entity.pdbx_description
1 polymer ?
#
loop_
_entity_poly.entity_id
_entity_poly.type
_entity_poly.pdbx_seq_one_letter_code
_entity_poly.pdbx_strand_id
1 'polypeptide(L)'
;ESTAHYGDNLVRYLVAEFYQVCVLNPIKTCQMRKNNIRKTKTDKVDTYVIAKTLMMQDDLRFISFYDLDMMDLKALGRFRQKTIKQRTRLKIQLTTYVDQVFPEIQYFFKSGLHQNAVYALLKEAPSPKEIASMHMTHLANLLKVNSHGHFTKEQAKELRVLAQKSVGANDSAISIQITQTIQQIELLDSQLEKIEAEM
;
A
#
# COMPACT_ATOMS: atom_id res chain seq x y z
N GLU A 1 13.48 -2.96 27.88
CA GLU A 1 12.68 -4.01 27.21
C GLU A 1 11.92 -3.41 26.04
N SER A 2 11.83 -4.17 24.94
CA SER A 2 11.07 -3.72 23.77
C SER A 2 9.57 -3.70 24.07
N THR A 3 8.96 -2.53 23.95
CA THR A 3 7.51 -2.28 24.21
C THR A 3 6.84 -1.70 22.95
N ALA A 4 6.97 -2.36 21.83
CA ALA A 4 6.54 -1.86 20.52
C ALA A 4 7.17 -0.48 20.23
N HIS A 5 6.40 0.49 19.76
CA HIS A 5 6.88 1.83 19.40
C HIS A 5 7.11 2.77 20.60
N TYR A 6 6.64 2.42 21.80
CA TYR A 6 6.70 3.31 22.97
C TYR A 6 8.14 3.61 23.44
N GLY A 7 9.07 2.67 23.23
CA GLY A 7 10.48 2.83 23.60
C GLY A 7 11.35 3.51 22.55
N ASP A 8 10.87 3.62 21.31
CA ASP A 8 11.73 4.04 20.18
C ASP A 8 12.32 5.44 20.34
N ASN A 9 11.54 6.41 20.79
CA ASN A 9 12.00 7.77 21.02
C ASN A 9 13.06 7.84 22.13
N LEU A 10 12.88 7.06 23.20
CA LEU A 10 13.83 7.00 24.31
C LEU A 10 15.16 6.36 23.85
N VAL A 11 15.07 5.28 23.08
CA VAL A 11 16.25 4.60 22.50
C VAL A 11 17.04 5.56 21.61
N ARG A 12 16.34 6.27 20.69
CA ARG A 12 16.97 7.26 19.81
C ARG A 12 17.65 8.37 20.58
N TYR A 13 16.97 8.93 21.58
CA TYR A 13 17.52 9.99 22.43
C TYR A 13 18.78 9.50 23.17
N LEU A 14 18.71 8.35 23.82
CA LEU A 14 19.86 7.82 24.57
C LEU A 14 21.06 7.49 23.67
N VAL A 15 20.81 6.94 22.47
CA VAL A 15 21.89 6.68 21.50
C VAL A 15 22.49 8.01 21.00
N ALA A 16 21.66 9.04 20.75
CA ALA A 16 22.13 10.36 20.35
C ALA A 16 23.00 11.04 21.42
N GLU A 17 22.69 10.81 22.72
CA GLU A 17 23.48 11.26 23.86
C GLU A 17 24.66 10.32 24.19
N PHE A 18 25.00 9.40 23.27
CA PHE A 18 26.13 8.46 23.38
C PHE A 18 26.06 7.48 24.57
N TYR A 19 24.86 7.23 25.10
CA TYR A 19 24.67 6.14 26.06
C TYR A 19 24.75 4.78 25.40
N GLN A 20 25.32 3.80 26.12
CA GLN A 20 25.27 2.39 25.70
C GLN A 20 23.89 1.81 25.96
N VAL A 21 23.09 1.66 24.91
CA VAL A 21 21.71 1.21 24.99
C VAL A 21 21.58 -0.23 24.52
N CYS A 22 21.03 -1.08 25.38
CA CYS A 22 20.65 -2.44 25.04
C CYS A 22 19.14 -2.62 25.15
N VAL A 23 18.48 -3.09 24.10
CA VAL A 23 17.03 -3.39 24.10
C VAL A 23 16.82 -4.89 24.30
N LEU A 24 16.33 -5.26 25.47
CA LEU A 24 16.08 -6.65 25.81
C LEU A 24 14.83 -7.20 25.13
N ASN A 25 14.90 -8.45 24.68
CA ASN A 25 13.75 -9.15 24.15
C ASN A 25 12.76 -9.48 25.28
N PRO A 26 11.45 -9.13 25.14
CA PRO A 26 10.41 -9.43 26.13
C PRO A 26 10.30 -10.91 26.51
N ILE A 27 10.70 -11.82 25.64
CA ILE A 27 10.71 -13.25 25.93
C ILE A 27 11.71 -13.58 27.04
N LYS A 28 12.89 -12.96 27.04
CA LYS A 28 13.92 -13.18 28.07
C LYS A 28 13.47 -12.66 29.45
N THR A 29 12.92 -11.48 29.49
CA THR A 29 12.39 -10.90 30.74
C THR A 29 11.18 -11.67 31.25
N CYS A 30 10.32 -12.18 30.36
CA CYS A 30 9.21 -13.04 30.71
C CYS A 30 9.69 -14.38 31.31
N GLN A 31 10.70 -15.02 30.74
CA GLN A 31 11.29 -16.24 31.27
C GLN A 31 11.91 -16.00 32.66
N MET A 32 12.64 -14.89 32.84
CA MET A 32 13.21 -14.53 34.14
C MET A 32 12.12 -14.30 35.20
N ARG A 33 10.99 -13.70 34.81
CA ARG A 33 9.83 -13.51 35.70
C ARG A 33 9.19 -14.83 36.13
N LYS A 34 9.09 -15.82 35.23
CA LYS A 34 8.53 -17.15 35.54
C LYS A 34 9.32 -17.89 36.61
N ASN A 35 10.60 -17.61 36.77
CA ASN A 35 11.47 -18.18 37.80
C ASN A 35 11.23 -17.55 39.19
N ASN A 36 10.45 -16.47 39.30
CA ASN A 36 10.10 -15.89 40.59
C ASN A 36 8.90 -16.59 41.22
N ILE A 37 9.00 -16.87 42.53
CA ILE A 37 7.98 -17.58 43.31
C ILE A 37 6.66 -16.77 43.34
N ARG A 38 6.74 -15.44 43.34
CA ARG A 38 5.55 -14.54 43.35
C ARG A 38 5.24 -14.03 41.95
N LYS A 39 4.06 -14.37 41.41
CA LYS A 39 3.58 -14.00 40.07
C LYS A 39 2.95 -12.60 40.00
N THR A 40 3.19 -11.72 40.99
CA THR A 40 2.65 -10.35 40.97
C THR A 40 3.30 -9.52 39.86
N LYS A 41 2.48 -8.93 38.98
CA LYS A 41 2.91 -8.01 37.93
C LYS A 41 2.69 -6.58 38.40
N THR A 42 3.78 -5.85 38.65
CA THR A 42 3.79 -4.41 38.91
C THR A 42 4.97 -3.80 38.19
N ASP A 43 4.90 -2.52 37.84
CA ASP A 43 5.98 -1.80 37.14
C ASP A 43 7.29 -1.88 37.92
N LYS A 44 7.24 -1.82 39.26
CA LYS A 44 8.43 -1.95 40.12
C LYS A 44 9.08 -3.35 40.01
N VAL A 45 8.28 -4.41 39.92
CA VAL A 45 8.78 -5.78 39.74
C VAL A 45 9.34 -5.93 38.34
N ASP A 46 8.71 -5.37 37.33
CA ASP A 46 9.15 -5.42 35.95
C ASP A 46 10.49 -4.69 35.76
N THR A 47 10.67 -3.51 36.38
CA THR A 47 11.96 -2.77 36.36
C THR A 47 13.08 -3.62 36.98
N TYR A 48 12.81 -4.25 38.12
CA TYR A 48 13.80 -5.14 38.77
C TYR A 48 14.16 -6.36 37.90
N VAL A 49 13.18 -6.98 37.28
CA VAL A 49 13.38 -8.13 36.38
C VAL A 49 14.18 -7.73 35.14
N ILE A 50 13.92 -6.56 34.57
CA ILE A 50 14.69 -6.02 33.43
C ILE A 50 16.14 -5.80 33.84
N ALA A 51 16.40 -5.14 34.97
CA ALA A 51 17.74 -4.90 35.48
C ALA A 51 18.49 -6.23 35.73
N LYS A 52 17.84 -7.17 36.41
CA LYS A 52 18.41 -8.50 36.68
C LYS A 52 18.72 -9.26 35.38
N THR A 53 17.81 -9.24 34.41
CA THR A 53 18.03 -9.89 33.10
C THR A 53 19.24 -9.27 32.38
N LEU A 54 19.38 -7.94 32.44
CA LEU A 54 20.53 -7.25 31.85
C LEU A 54 21.85 -7.67 32.50
N MET A 55 21.87 -7.76 33.84
CA MET A 55 23.09 -8.13 34.61
C MET A 55 23.51 -9.59 34.41
N MET A 56 22.56 -10.49 34.12
CA MET A 56 22.82 -11.92 33.93
C MET A 56 23.10 -12.32 32.48
N GLN A 57 23.09 -11.38 31.56
CA GLN A 57 23.28 -11.66 30.16
C GLN A 57 24.72 -11.31 29.75
N ASP A 58 25.50 -12.33 29.39
CA ASP A 58 26.92 -12.17 28.99
C ASP A 58 27.04 -11.61 27.56
N ASP A 59 26.04 -11.83 26.70
CA ASP A 59 26.04 -11.41 25.31
C ASP A 59 25.07 -10.24 25.10
N LEU A 60 25.54 -9.03 25.45
CA LEU A 60 24.79 -7.77 25.29
C LEU A 60 25.10 -7.14 23.93
N ARG A 61 24.07 -7.00 23.11
CA ARG A 61 24.16 -6.20 21.88
C ARG A 61 23.69 -4.77 22.11
N PHE A 62 24.62 -3.83 22.01
CA PHE A 62 24.31 -2.41 22.06
C PHE A 62 23.81 -1.89 20.72
N ILE A 63 22.85 -0.96 20.77
CA ILE A 63 22.29 -0.31 19.59
C ILE A 63 23.25 0.80 19.14
N SER A 64 23.59 0.79 17.87
CA SER A 64 24.39 1.81 17.19
C SER A 64 23.50 2.74 16.34
N PHE A 65 24.07 3.84 15.83
CA PHE A 65 23.40 4.68 14.84
C PHE A 65 23.01 3.89 13.59
N TYR A 66 23.86 2.99 13.13
CA TYR A 66 23.56 2.11 12.02
C TYR A 66 22.32 1.23 12.29
N ASP A 67 22.15 0.73 13.51
CA ASP A 67 20.94 -0.04 13.86
C ASP A 67 19.67 0.82 13.81
N LEU A 68 19.76 2.12 14.16
CA LEU A 68 18.63 3.07 14.03
C LEU A 68 18.26 3.30 12.56
N ASP A 69 19.25 3.53 11.69
CA ASP A 69 19.03 3.69 10.25
C ASP A 69 18.39 2.43 9.66
N MET A 70 18.85 1.25 10.07
CA MET A 70 18.27 -0.03 9.66
C MET A 70 16.85 -0.23 10.22
N MET A 71 16.51 0.32 11.37
CA MET A 71 15.13 0.30 11.90
C MET A 71 14.21 1.16 11.04
N ASP A 72 14.66 2.34 10.62
CA ASP A 72 13.91 3.24 9.74
C ASP A 72 13.68 2.63 8.36
N LEU A 73 14.71 2.06 7.76
CA LEU A 73 14.59 1.35 6.49
C LEU A 73 13.59 0.17 6.57
N LYS A 74 13.64 -0.60 7.65
CA LYS A 74 12.66 -1.68 7.90
C LYS A 74 11.24 -1.14 8.09
N ALA A 75 11.06 0.02 8.71
CA ALA A 75 9.76 0.65 8.87
C ALA A 75 9.19 1.11 7.53
N LEU A 76 10.00 1.77 6.68
CA LEU A 76 9.65 2.15 5.32
C LEU A 76 9.30 0.93 4.46
N GLY A 77 10.10 -0.14 4.53
CA GLY A 77 9.84 -1.39 3.81
C GLY A 77 8.49 -2.03 4.19
N ARG A 78 8.14 -2.04 5.49
CA ARG A 78 6.83 -2.53 5.95
C ARG A 78 5.69 -1.62 5.47
N PHE A 79 5.89 -0.30 5.51
CA PHE A 79 4.91 0.66 5.02
C PHE A 79 4.69 0.50 3.51
N ARG A 80 5.76 0.39 2.72
CA ARG A 80 5.72 0.07 1.29
C ARG A 80 4.89 -1.19 1.01
N GLN A 81 5.18 -2.27 1.74
CA GLN A 81 4.45 -3.53 1.56
C GLN A 81 2.96 -3.41 1.89
N LYS A 82 2.60 -2.63 2.91
CA LYS A 82 1.20 -2.34 3.25
C LYS A 82 0.51 -1.56 2.13
N THR A 83 1.17 -0.54 1.59
CA THR A 83 0.66 0.29 0.49
C THR A 83 0.45 -0.53 -0.79
N ILE A 84 1.40 -1.42 -1.15
CA ILE A 84 1.25 -2.36 -2.27
C ILE A 84 0.02 -3.26 -2.08
N LYS A 85 -0.18 -3.81 -0.88
CA LYS A 85 -1.36 -4.65 -0.59
C LYS A 85 -2.67 -3.88 -0.72
N GLN A 86 -2.71 -2.63 -0.28
CA GLN A 86 -3.88 -1.76 -0.44
C GLN A 86 -4.17 -1.50 -1.93
N ARG A 87 -3.16 -1.11 -2.71
CA ARG A 87 -3.27 -0.91 -4.16
C ARG A 87 -3.80 -2.17 -4.87
N THR A 88 -3.26 -3.33 -4.53
CA THR A 88 -3.71 -4.61 -5.12
C THR A 88 -5.19 -4.89 -4.83
N ARG A 89 -5.65 -4.62 -3.61
CA ARG A 89 -7.07 -4.75 -3.25
C ARG A 89 -7.96 -3.82 -4.08
N LEU A 90 -7.54 -2.55 -4.26
CA LEU A 90 -8.28 -1.59 -5.07
C LEU A 90 -8.31 -2.01 -6.56
N LYS A 91 -7.23 -2.56 -7.09
CA LYS A 91 -7.21 -3.10 -8.47
C LYS A 91 -8.21 -4.24 -8.65
N ILE A 92 -8.27 -5.17 -7.71
CA ILE A 92 -9.26 -6.27 -7.73
C ILE A 92 -10.69 -5.71 -7.65
N GLN A 93 -10.91 -4.74 -6.77
CA GLN A 93 -12.21 -4.09 -6.62
C GLN A 93 -12.64 -3.34 -7.89
N LEU A 94 -11.72 -2.60 -8.52
CA LEU A 94 -11.97 -1.94 -9.79
C LEU A 94 -12.36 -2.94 -10.88
N THR A 95 -11.66 -4.08 -10.98
CA THR A 95 -12.00 -5.14 -11.92
C THR A 95 -13.45 -5.62 -11.70
N THR A 96 -13.84 -5.85 -10.44
CA THR A 96 -15.21 -6.27 -10.11
C THR A 96 -16.27 -5.22 -10.52
N TYR A 97 -15.98 -3.94 -10.36
CA TYR A 97 -16.90 -2.88 -10.79
C TYR A 97 -17.00 -2.79 -12.31
N VAL A 98 -15.86 -2.88 -13.00
CA VAL A 98 -15.82 -2.87 -14.47
C VAL A 98 -16.55 -4.07 -15.06
N ASP A 99 -16.44 -5.25 -14.45
CA ASP A 99 -17.16 -6.45 -14.89
C ASP A 99 -18.69 -6.29 -14.82
N GLN A 100 -19.19 -5.51 -13.88
CA GLN A 100 -20.62 -5.25 -13.76
C GLN A 100 -21.13 -4.24 -14.80
N VAL A 101 -20.31 -3.24 -15.14
CA VAL A 101 -20.70 -2.12 -16.01
C VAL A 101 -20.32 -2.35 -17.47
N PHE A 102 -19.12 -2.89 -17.71
CA PHE A 102 -18.59 -3.09 -19.07
C PHE A 102 -17.69 -4.33 -19.14
N PRO A 103 -18.23 -5.55 -19.01
CA PRO A 103 -17.46 -6.79 -18.99
C PRO A 103 -16.61 -6.99 -20.26
N GLU A 104 -17.10 -6.53 -21.41
CA GLU A 104 -16.43 -6.71 -22.71
C GLU A 104 -15.11 -5.91 -22.81
N ILE A 105 -14.92 -4.88 -22.02
CA ILE A 105 -13.71 -4.03 -22.09
C ILE A 105 -12.44 -4.82 -21.79
N GLN A 106 -12.52 -5.86 -20.94
CA GLN A 106 -11.39 -6.70 -20.58
C GLN A 106 -10.83 -7.48 -21.78
N TYR A 107 -11.71 -7.90 -22.69
CA TYR A 107 -11.28 -8.61 -23.93
C TYR A 107 -10.67 -7.67 -24.95
N PHE A 108 -11.06 -6.40 -24.92
CA PHE A 108 -10.52 -5.38 -25.82
C PHE A 108 -9.10 -5.00 -25.45
N PHE A 109 -8.83 -4.75 -24.18
CA PHE A 109 -7.50 -4.37 -23.69
C PHE A 109 -6.69 -5.63 -23.33
N LYS A 110 -5.98 -6.20 -24.31
CA LYS A 110 -5.18 -7.43 -24.15
C LYS A 110 -4.14 -7.37 -23.04
N SER A 111 -3.60 -6.17 -22.76
CA SER A 111 -2.65 -5.93 -21.65
C SER A 111 -3.33 -5.78 -20.27
N GLY A 112 -4.64 -5.97 -20.20
CA GLY A 112 -5.44 -5.88 -18.98
C GLY A 112 -5.99 -4.48 -18.71
N LEU A 113 -6.79 -4.37 -17.64
CA LEU A 113 -7.48 -3.13 -17.25
C LEU A 113 -6.56 -2.08 -16.61
N HIS A 114 -5.44 -2.54 -16.00
CA HIS A 114 -4.63 -1.68 -15.14
C HIS A 114 -3.53 -0.96 -15.93
N GLN A 115 -3.94 -0.12 -16.88
CA GLN A 115 -3.07 0.70 -17.71
C GLN A 115 -3.62 2.12 -17.84
N ASN A 116 -2.73 3.08 -18.08
CA ASN A 116 -3.07 4.52 -18.08
C ASN A 116 -4.18 4.87 -19.06
N ALA A 117 -4.21 4.25 -20.24
CA ALA A 117 -5.25 4.50 -21.24
C ALA A 117 -6.64 4.09 -20.78
N VAL A 118 -6.75 2.96 -20.05
CA VAL A 118 -8.03 2.51 -19.47
C VAL A 118 -8.44 3.40 -18.32
N TYR A 119 -7.50 3.77 -17.45
CA TYR A 119 -7.80 4.66 -16.33
C TYR A 119 -8.27 6.05 -16.82
N ALA A 120 -7.59 6.61 -17.81
CA ALA A 120 -7.99 7.88 -18.42
C ALA A 120 -9.41 7.77 -19.03
N LEU A 121 -9.68 6.69 -19.75
CA LEU A 121 -11.00 6.44 -20.34
C LEU A 121 -12.09 6.32 -19.27
N LEU A 122 -11.89 5.46 -18.26
CA LEU A 122 -12.89 5.20 -17.23
C LEU A 122 -13.08 6.36 -16.25
N LYS A 123 -12.10 7.26 -16.10
CA LYS A 123 -12.29 8.50 -15.34
C LYS A 123 -13.20 9.49 -16.05
N GLU A 124 -13.15 9.55 -17.38
CA GLU A 124 -13.95 10.48 -18.18
C GLU A 124 -15.31 9.88 -18.56
N ALA A 125 -15.34 8.60 -18.89
CA ALA A 125 -16.52 7.86 -19.32
C ALA A 125 -16.58 6.48 -18.63
N PRO A 126 -17.05 6.39 -17.37
CA PRO A 126 -17.04 5.17 -16.59
C PRO A 126 -18.09 4.13 -17.05
N SER A 127 -19.01 4.50 -17.92
CA SER A 127 -20.06 3.58 -18.44
C SER A 127 -19.97 3.39 -19.95
N PRO A 128 -20.44 2.23 -20.49
CA PRO A 128 -20.48 1.99 -21.93
C PRO A 128 -21.27 3.06 -22.68
N LYS A 129 -22.37 3.56 -22.12
CA LYS A 129 -23.18 4.62 -22.74
C LYS A 129 -22.39 5.91 -22.92
N GLU A 130 -21.62 6.31 -21.91
CA GLU A 130 -20.78 7.51 -21.99
C GLU A 130 -19.69 7.32 -23.04
N ILE A 131 -18.99 6.16 -23.06
CA ILE A 131 -18.00 5.85 -24.11
C ILE A 131 -18.63 5.89 -25.51
N ALA A 132 -19.82 5.30 -25.68
CA ALA A 132 -20.55 5.29 -26.95
C ALA A 132 -20.93 6.70 -27.41
N SER A 133 -21.23 7.63 -26.49
CA SER A 133 -21.62 9.01 -26.76
C SER A 133 -20.41 9.93 -27.00
N MET A 134 -19.21 9.55 -26.61
CA MET A 134 -18.01 10.39 -26.80
C MET A 134 -17.76 10.70 -28.28
N HIS A 135 -17.29 11.92 -28.54
CA HIS A 135 -16.89 12.28 -29.90
C HIS A 135 -15.68 11.43 -30.33
N MET A 136 -15.73 10.85 -31.55
CA MET A 136 -14.74 9.88 -32.04
C MET A 136 -13.31 10.41 -32.01
N THR A 137 -13.11 11.69 -32.38
CA THR A 137 -11.78 12.31 -32.37
C THR A 137 -11.24 12.42 -30.95
N HIS A 138 -12.12 12.73 -30.00
CA HIS A 138 -11.76 12.84 -28.58
C HIS A 138 -11.37 11.47 -27.99
N LEU A 139 -12.22 10.45 -28.20
CA LEU A 139 -11.94 9.08 -27.77
C LEU A 139 -10.60 8.55 -28.35
N ALA A 140 -10.36 8.78 -29.65
CA ALA A 140 -9.12 8.35 -30.29
C ALA A 140 -7.89 9.08 -29.72
N ASN A 141 -8.00 10.40 -29.48
CA ASN A 141 -6.91 11.17 -28.88
C ASN A 141 -6.65 10.78 -27.44
N LEU A 142 -7.71 10.58 -26.62
CA LEU A 142 -7.60 10.12 -25.23
C LEU A 142 -6.82 8.80 -25.14
N LEU A 143 -7.21 7.82 -25.93
CA LEU A 143 -6.52 6.52 -25.95
C LEU A 143 -5.08 6.66 -26.46
N LYS A 144 -4.85 7.40 -27.55
CA LYS A 144 -3.53 7.58 -28.14
C LYS A 144 -2.54 8.26 -27.20
N VAL A 145 -2.93 9.35 -26.54
CA VAL A 145 -2.07 10.10 -25.61
C VAL A 145 -1.71 9.24 -24.42
N ASN A 146 -2.67 8.58 -23.79
CA ASN A 146 -2.46 7.81 -22.57
C ASN A 146 -1.88 6.41 -22.82
N SER A 147 -1.67 6.02 -24.07
CA SER A 147 -1.01 4.76 -24.46
C SER A 147 0.33 4.98 -25.17
N HIS A 148 0.88 6.19 -25.13
CA HIS A 148 2.10 6.52 -25.91
C HIS A 148 2.00 6.16 -27.38
N GLY A 149 0.82 6.33 -27.98
CA GLY A 149 0.59 6.07 -29.39
C GLY A 149 0.25 4.63 -29.76
N HIS A 150 0.14 3.71 -28.82
CA HIS A 150 -0.18 2.30 -29.10
C HIS A 150 -1.60 2.08 -29.63
N PHE A 151 -2.56 2.94 -29.32
CA PHE A 151 -3.93 2.82 -29.81
C PHE A 151 -4.15 3.65 -31.08
N THR A 152 -4.72 2.99 -32.07
CA THR A 152 -5.08 3.60 -33.37
C THR A 152 -6.51 4.14 -33.36
N LYS A 153 -6.84 4.91 -34.39
CA LYS A 153 -8.20 5.44 -34.59
C LYS A 153 -9.21 4.34 -34.91
N GLU A 154 -8.76 3.27 -35.57
CA GLU A 154 -9.54 2.07 -35.88
C GLU A 154 -9.94 1.33 -34.59
N GLN A 155 -9.00 1.15 -33.69
CA GLN A 155 -9.27 0.53 -32.37
C GLN A 155 -10.24 1.38 -31.53
N ALA A 156 -10.15 2.71 -31.59
CA ALA A 156 -11.13 3.58 -30.94
C ALA A 156 -12.55 3.40 -31.50
N LYS A 157 -12.69 3.15 -32.83
CA LYS A 157 -13.97 2.82 -33.43
C LYS A 157 -14.49 1.47 -32.96
N GLU A 158 -13.65 0.45 -32.91
CA GLU A 158 -13.99 -0.89 -32.41
C GLU A 158 -14.49 -0.82 -30.96
N LEU A 159 -13.77 -0.09 -30.10
CA LEU A 159 -14.17 0.11 -28.70
C LEU A 159 -15.54 0.79 -28.60
N ARG A 160 -15.81 1.80 -29.41
CA ARG A 160 -17.11 2.48 -29.43
C ARG A 160 -18.23 1.54 -29.85
N VAL A 161 -18.02 0.70 -30.87
CA VAL A 161 -18.99 -0.31 -31.31
C VAL A 161 -19.23 -1.35 -30.22
N LEU A 162 -18.16 -1.76 -29.53
CA LEU A 162 -18.25 -2.66 -28.38
C LEU A 162 -19.09 -2.06 -27.26
N ALA A 163 -18.83 -0.80 -26.92
CA ALA A 163 -19.61 -0.07 -25.92
C ALA A 163 -21.09 0.08 -26.27
N GLN A 164 -21.42 0.29 -27.55
CA GLN A 164 -22.81 0.36 -28.03
C GLN A 164 -23.57 -0.97 -27.88
N LYS A 165 -22.86 -2.09 -27.90
CA LYS A 165 -23.43 -3.45 -27.83
C LYS A 165 -23.26 -4.07 -26.43
N SER A 166 -22.71 -3.35 -25.49
CA SER A 166 -22.45 -3.89 -24.15
C SER A 166 -23.76 -4.29 -23.44
N VAL A 167 -23.68 -5.42 -22.73
CA VAL A 167 -24.76 -5.94 -21.87
C VAL A 167 -24.64 -5.48 -20.42
N GLY A 168 -23.62 -4.68 -20.10
CA GLY A 168 -23.34 -4.22 -18.73
C GLY A 168 -24.42 -3.34 -18.13
N ALA A 169 -24.47 -3.30 -16.82
CA ALA A 169 -25.41 -2.47 -16.07
C ALA A 169 -25.10 -0.97 -16.22
N ASN A 170 -26.13 -0.15 -16.36
CA ASN A 170 -26.00 1.31 -16.37
C ASN A 170 -26.32 1.87 -14.99
N ASP A 171 -25.37 1.74 -14.07
CA ASP A 171 -25.53 2.19 -12.70
C ASP A 171 -24.60 3.38 -12.41
N SER A 172 -25.19 4.54 -12.10
CA SER A 172 -24.46 5.76 -11.77
C SER A 172 -23.65 5.62 -10.48
N ALA A 173 -24.11 4.83 -9.53
CA ALA A 173 -23.39 4.59 -8.28
C ALA A 173 -22.08 3.81 -8.55
N ILE A 174 -22.12 2.80 -9.41
CA ILE A 174 -20.92 2.04 -9.80
C ILE A 174 -19.96 2.93 -10.60
N SER A 175 -20.48 3.81 -11.46
CA SER A 175 -19.67 4.79 -12.20
C SER A 175 -18.84 5.68 -11.26
N ILE A 176 -19.44 6.18 -10.20
CA ILE A 176 -18.75 6.96 -9.16
C ILE A 176 -17.69 6.08 -8.46
N GLN A 177 -18.03 4.83 -8.12
CA GLN A 177 -17.09 3.92 -7.47
C GLN A 177 -15.87 3.62 -8.35
N ILE A 178 -16.06 3.42 -9.66
CA ILE A 178 -14.98 3.25 -10.64
C ILE A 178 -14.03 4.46 -10.60
N THR A 179 -14.57 5.66 -10.78
CA THR A 179 -13.78 6.90 -10.83
C THR A 179 -13.00 7.12 -9.53
N GLN A 180 -13.64 6.97 -8.38
CA GLN A 180 -13.02 7.15 -7.07
C GLN A 180 -11.95 6.08 -6.80
N THR A 181 -12.19 4.82 -7.20
CA THR A 181 -11.21 3.75 -7.02
C THR A 181 -9.96 3.97 -7.87
N ILE A 182 -10.12 4.46 -9.12
CA ILE A 182 -8.97 4.81 -9.97
C ILE A 182 -8.15 5.94 -9.33
N GLN A 183 -8.78 7.00 -8.83
CA GLN A 183 -8.09 8.09 -8.13
C GLN A 183 -7.29 7.60 -6.91
N GLN A 184 -7.86 6.66 -6.13
CA GLN A 184 -7.17 6.05 -5.00
C GLN A 184 -5.96 5.21 -5.45
N ILE A 185 -6.07 4.46 -6.54
CA ILE A 185 -4.94 3.69 -7.11
C ILE A 185 -3.82 4.64 -7.54
N GLU A 186 -4.13 5.69 -8.28
CA GLU A 186 -3.15 6.69 -8.73
C GLU A 186 -2.46 7.39 -7.54
N LEU A 187 -3.20 7.69 -6.48
CA LEU A 187 -2.65 8.26 -5.25
C LEU A 187 -1.65 7.30 -4.59
N LEU A 188 -2.02 6.00 -4.50
CA LEU A 188 -1.12 4.99 -3.93
C LEU A 188 0.12 4.75 -4.79
N ASP A 189 0.00 4.83 -6.13
CA ASP A 189 1.15 4.77 -7.04
C ASP A 189 2.12 5.93 -6.77
N SER A 190 1.61 7.18 -6.68
CA SER A 190 2.42 8.34 -6.34
C SER A 190 3.07 8.24 -4.94
N GLN A 191 2.37 7.66 -3.96
CA GLN A 191 2.93 7.41 -2.63
C GLN A 191 4.05 6.37 -2.66
N LEU A 192 3.90 5.32 -3.47
CA LEU A 192 4.93 4.29 -3.63
C LEU A 192 6.20 4.86 -4.26
N GLU A 193 6.09 5.71 -5.27
CA GLU A 193 7.24 6.41 -5.87
C GLU A 193 8.01 7.23 -4.82
N LYS A 194 7.29 7.96 -3.96
CA LYS A 194 7.93 8.74 -2.88
C LYS A 194 8.62 7.86 -1.84
N ILE A 195 7.99 6.75 -1.44
CA ILE A 195 8.58 5.80 -0.49
C ILE A 195 9.83 5.15 -1.09
N GLU A 196 9.79 4.79 -2.38
CA GLU A 196 10.92 4.17 -3.07
C GLU A 196 12.09 5.13 -3.27
N ALA A 197 11.81 6.43 -3.44
CA ALA A 197 12.84 7.46 -3.52
C ALA A 197 13.53 7.73 -2.17
N GLU A 198 12.85 7.45 -1.06
CA GLU A 198 13.38 7.66 0.30
C GLU A 198 14.15 6.42 0.82
N MET A 199 13.98 5.27 0.20
CA MET A 199 14.64 4.00 0.57
C MET A 199 16.01 3.84 -0.08
#